data_f2fffe6d4900d7059124753b9655f22b
#
_entry.id   f2fffe6d4900d7059124753b9655f22b
#
_cell.length_a   1.000
_cell.length_b   1.000
_cell.length_c   1.000
_cell.angle_alpha   90.00
_cell.angle_beta   90.00
_cell.angle_gamma   90.00
#
_symmetry.space_group_name_H-M   'P 1'
#
loop_
_entity.id
_entity.type
_entity.pdbx_description
1 polymer ?
#
loop_
_entity_poly.entity_id
_entity_poly.type
_entity_poly.pdbx_seq_one_letter_code
_entity_poly.pdbx_strand_id
1 'polypeptide(L)'
;MANAYREYLIKQNILDGKNGTGSKTVLKLFMGVPTVGDTYQGLVKTTSFSDAEKILEEYKEEGVNGLTVILKGWQSGGYGDNLTSYSPESRFGGKKGLKRLNSFAAENGVRLLLEIDPMLITGGTGFFIKGKNTVSDGAGSPVTDAEQLRYIANRNYLQKNVLKALKKTGEYGSADLLIAGIGESVYSDLSSSNAAERYEMQQLFESLFEKSGENTAASGGNLYALKFSDFIDESPQGTSDSLIEDMKIPWYQMVVHGSSSYTTETGNSSYDLNLQKLKWIEYGAVPYFEITKENPSALRDTRYTQLFSSENSEWKEKICDIYREFNGTLDITDGFIIKHEYLAGDVVLVKYGSGAEIVLNYTGSDYLYEGRTVPAEDYAVIKEGENEKKN
;
A
#
# COMPACT_ATOMS: atom_id res chain seq x y z
N MET A 1 -16.40 20.17 -2.27
CA MET A 1 -15.52 20.05 -3.45
C MET A 1 -15.16 18.57 -3.72
N ALA A 2 -14.64 17.81 -2.77
CA ALA A 2 -14.27 16.39 -2.97
C ALA A 2 -15.40 15.55 -3.57
N ASN A 3 -16.62 15.62 -3.03
CA ASN A 3 -17.79 14.90 -3.55
C ASN A 3 -18.11 15.24 -5.01
N ALA A 4 -18.08 16.52 -5.38
CA ALA A 4 -18.33 16.95 -6.76
C ALA A 4 -17.22 16.46 -7.71
N TYR A 5 -15.98 16.43 -7.25
CA TYR A 5 -14.87 15.89 -8.04
C TYR A 5 -14.97 14.38 -8.20
N ARG A 6 -15.33 13.64 -7.16
CA ARG A 6 -15.61 12.20 -7.23
C ARG A 6 -16.73 11.90 -8.26
N GLU A 7 -17.85 12.64 -8.20
CA GLU A 7 -18.94 12.49 -9.18
C GLU A 7 -18.47 12.74 -10.62
N TYR A 8 -17.60 13.75 -10.80
CA TYR A 8 -16.96 13.99 -12.10
C TYR A 8 -16.13 12.80 -12.54
N LEU A 9 -15.27 12.23 -11.66
CA LEU A 9 -14.43 11.08 -11.99
C LEU A 9 -15.25 9.82 -12.31
N ILE A 10 -16.36 9.61 -11.61
CA ILE A 10 -17.30 8.52 -11.91
C ILE A 10 -17.92 8.71 -13.30
N LYS A 11 -18.36 9.92 -13.63
CA LYS A 11 -18.89 10.25 -14.98
C LYS A 11 -17.86 10.06 -16.10
N GLN A 12 -16.57 10.22 -15.78
CA GLN A 12 -15.47 9.98 -16.71
C GLN A 12 -15.03 8.51 -16.78
N ASN A 13 -15.66 7.60 -16.03
CA ASN A 13 -15.27 6.19 -15.87
C ASN A 13 -13.81 6.03 -15.36
N ILE A 14 -13.35 6.94 -14.52
CA ILE A 14 -12.06 6.83 -13.83
C ILE A 14 -12.24 6.12 -12.50
N LEU A 15 -13.33 6.39 -11.79
CA LEU A 15 -13.80 5.66 -10.61
C LEU A 15 -15.10 4.94 -10.97
N ASP A 16 -15.29 3.75 -10.45
CA ASP A 16 -16.47 2.92 -10.79
C ASP A 16 -17.64 3.06 -9.82
N GLY A 17 -17.41 3.69 -8.66
CA GLY A 17 -18.42 3.85 -7.61
C GLY A 17 -18.87 2.55 -6.95
N LYS A 18 -18.16 1.45 -7.20
CA LYS A 18 -18.40 0.16 -6.54
C LYS A 18 -17.60 0.10 -5.26
N ASN A 19 -18.12 -0.59 -4.26
CA ASN A 19 -17.39 -0.85 -3.03
C ASN A 19 -16.05 -1.52 -3.35
N GLY A 20 -14.98 -1.05 -2.71
CA GLY A 20 -13.64 -1.55 -2.91
C GLY A 20 -13.49 -3.07 -2.71
N THR A 21 -12.28 -3.58 -2.75
CA THR A 21 -11.94 -5.01 -2.83
C THR A 21 -12.41 -5.88 -1.65
N GLY A 22 -13.05 -5.30 -0.65
CA GLY A 22 -13.46 -6.01 0.57
C GLY A 22 -12.29 -6.43 1.48
N SER A 23 -11.09 -5.91 1.24
CA SER A 23 -9.94 -6.10 2.15
C SER A 23 -10.26 -5.55 3.52
N LYS A 24 -10.06 -6.36 4.56
CA LYS A 24 -10.29 -5.97 5.96
C LYS A 24 -8.99 -5.71 6.72
N THR A 25 -7.88 -6.25 6.25
CA THR A 25 -6.53 -6.04 6.81
C THR A 25 -5.49 -6.36 5.74
N VAL A 26 -4.42 -5.62 5.71
CA VAL A 26 -3.30 -5.80 4.77
C VAL A 26 -2.06 -6.21 5.53
N LEU A 27 -1.44 -7.29 5.10
CA LEU A 27 -0.14 -7.75 5.59
C LEU A 27 0.88 -7.65 4.47
N LYS A 28 1.89 -6.80 4.63
CA LYS A 28 3.05 -6.77 3.73
C LYS A 28 4.13 -7.66 4.32
N LEU A 29 4.36 -8.82 3.70
CA LEU A 29 5.38 -9.77 4.13
C LEU A 29 6.70 -9.43 3.47
N PHE A 30 7.67 -8.99 4.28
CA PHE A 30 9.01 -8.70 3.84
C PHE A 30 9.81 -10.00 3.74
N MET A 31 10.20 -10.39 2.52
CA MET A 31 10.78 -11.70 2.25
C MET A 31 12.28 -11.75 2.49
N GLY A 32 12.97 -10.70 2.12
CA GLY A 32 14.41 -10.58 2.35
C GLY A 32 15.06 -9.48 1.54
N VAL A 33 16.32 -9.19 1.89
CA VAL A 33 17.07 -8.03 1.40
C VAL A 33 18.57 -8.36 1.34
N PRO A 34 19.34 -7.81 0.38
CA PRO A 34 20.79 -7.99 0.37
C PRO A 34 21.45 -7.31 1.58
N THR A 35 22.56 -7.92 2.05
CA THR A 35 23.43 -7.29 3.03
C THR A 35 24.19 -6.12 2.42
N VAL A 36 24.56 -5.14 3.24
CA VAL A 36 25.49 -4.08 2.84
C VAL A 36 26.92 -4.58 3.03
N GLY A 37 27.73 -4.64 1.97
CA GLY A 37 29.12 -5.08 2.05
C GLY A 37 29.87 -4.87 0.74
N ASP A 38 31.20 -4.65 0.83
CA ASP A 38 32.04 -4.22 -0.29
C ASP A 38 32.41 -5.33 -1.29
N THR A 39 32.35 -6.62 -0.89
CA THR A 39 32.91 -7.71 -1.69
C THR A 39 31.98 -8.91 -1.92
N TYR A 40 30.99 -9.13 -1.10
CA TYR A 40 30.02 -10.21 -1.25
C TYR A 40 28.66 -9.81 -0.70
N GLN A 41 27.71 -9.57 -1.57
CA GLN A 41 26.33 -9.30 -1.16
C GLN A 41 25.64 -10.62 -0.77
N GLY A 42 25.53 -10.86 0.54
CA GLY A 42 24.67 -11.90 1.08
C GLY A 42 23.20 -11.51 0.92
N LEU A 43 22.30 -12.46 1.08
CA LEU A 43 20.87 -12.20 1.22
C LEU A 43 20.42 -12.57 2.64
N VAL A 44 19.89 -11.62 3.34
CA VAL A 44 19.15 -11.84 4.59
C VAL A 44 17.74 -12.29 4.22
N LYS A 45 17.39 -13.50 4.60
CA LYS A 45 16.03 -14.01 4.49
C LYS A 45 15.28 -13.68 5.77
N THR A 46 14.15 -12.99 5.67
CA THR A 46 13.29 -12.68 6.81
C THR A 46 12.01 -13.50 6.82
N THR A 47 11.53 -13.89 5.63
CA THR A 47 10.34 -14.72 5.47
C THR A 47 10.51 -15.60 4.23
N SER A 48 10.18 -16.89 4.31
CA SER A 48 10.07 -17.77 3.14
C SER A 48 8.62 -17.91 2.70
N PHE A 49 8.37 -18.50 1.52
CA PHE A 49 7.01 -18.81 1.08
C PHE A 49 6.30 -19.80 2.01
N SER A 50 7.04 -20.73 2.62
CA SER A 50 6.49 -21.63 3.62
C SER A 50 6.22 -20.95 4.97
N ASP A 51 6.99 -19.94 5.33
CA ASP A 51 6.72 -19.15 6.53
C ASP A 51 5.49 -18.25 6.31
N ALA A 52 5.36 -17.66 5.12
CA ALA A 52 4.15 -16.92 4.73
C ALA A 52 2.89 -17.78 4.84
N GLU A 53 2.93 -19.01 4.33
CA GLU A 53 1.81 -19.95 4.43
C GLU A 53 1.43 -20.21 5.89
N LYS A 54 2.39 -20.47 6.78
CA LYS A 54 2.14 -20.68 8.22
C LYS A 54 1.58 -19.43 8.90
N ILE A 55 2.09 -18.25 8.56
CA ILE A 55 1.54 -16.98 9.06
C ILE A 55 0.07 -16.86 8.68
N LEU A 56 -0.30 -17.17 7.44
CA LEU A 56 -1.68 -17.11 6.99
C LEU A 56 -2.56 -18.17 7.66
N GLU A 57 -2.04 -19.39 7.91
CA GLU A 57 -2.74 -20.41 8.69
C GLU A 57 -3.03 -19.91 10.12
N GLU A 58 -2.04 -19.29 10.78
CA GLU A 58 -2.21 -18.72 12.12
C GLU A 58 -3.31 -17.66 12.18
N TYR A 59 -3.40 -16.76 11.19
CA TYR A 59 -4.47 -15.75 11.12
C TYR A 59 -5.85 -16.36 10.82
N LYS A 60 -5.89 -17.37 9.95
CA LYS A 60 -7.12 -18.10 9.65
C LYS A 60 -7.68 -18.81 10.89
N GLU A 61 -6.82 -19.45 11.71
CA GLU A 61 -7.20 -20.09 12.96
C GLU A 61 -7.79 -19.09 13.96
N GLU A 62 -7.34 -17.84 13.93
CA GLU A 62 -7.91 -16.73 14.72
C GLU A 62 -9.21 -16.13 14.13
N GLY A 63 -9.69 -16.68 13.01
CA GLY A 63 -10.91 -16.24 12.33
C GLY A 63 -10.75 -14.98 11.46
N VAL A 64 -9.51 -14.60 11.15
CA VAL A 64 -9.24 -13.46 10.27
C VAL A 64 -9.48 -13.86 8.80
N ASN A 65 -10.41 -13.16 8.13
CA ASN A 65 -10.80 -13.39 6.74
C ASN A 65 -10.66 -12.10 5.92
N GLY A 66 -10.66 -12.22 4.58
CA GLY A 66 -10.54 -11.05 3.69
C GLY A 66 -9.18 -10.36 3.77
N LEU A 67 -8.12 -11.14 4.04
CA LEU A 67 -6.75 -10.62 4.02
C LEU A 67 -6.30 -10.29 2.60
N THR A 68 -5.64 -9.15 2.47
CA THR A 68 -4.75 -8.88 1.34
C THR A 68 -3.31 -9.00 1.80
N VAL A 69 -2.53 -9.78 1.09
CA VAL A 69 -1.13 -10.06 1.41
C VAL A 69 -0.24 -9.58 0.28
N ILE A 70 0.72 -8.73 0.61
CA ILE A 70 1.70 -8.19 -0.33
C ILE A 70 3.04 -8.87 -0.05
N LEU A 71 3.64 -9.52 -1.05
CA LEU A 71 4.99 -10.06 -0.94
C LEU A 71 6.01 -9.05 -1.44
N LYS A 72 6.77 -8.45 -0.55
CA LYS A 72 7.82 -7.48 -0.84
C LYS A 72 9.20 -8.16 -0.86
N GLY A 73 9.97 -7.97 -1.93
CA GLY A 73 11.30 -8.57 -2.06
C GLY A 73 11.29 -10.09 -2.31
N TRP A 74 10.24 -10.62 -2.92
CA TRP A 74 10.04 -12.05 -3.19
C TRP A 74 10.95 -12.62 -4.28
N GLN A 75 11.45 -11.74 -5.16
CA GLN A 75 12.25 -12.10 -6.32
C GLN A 75 13.71 -12.36 -6.00
N SER A 76 14.42 -12.95 -6.95
CA SER A 76 15.85 -13.24 -6.86
C SER A 76 16.68 -12.03 -6.47
N GLY A 77 17.47 -12.16 -5.42
CA GLY A 77 18.25 -11.09 -4.80
C GLY A 77 17.51 -10.33 -3.69
N GLY A 78 16.21 -10.56 -3.50
CA GLY A 78 15.42 -9.84 -2.48
C GLY A 78 15.06 -8.42 -2.88
N TYR A 79 14.61 -7.62 -1.90
CA TYR A 79 14.20 -6.25 -2.09
C TYR A 79 15.41 -5.30 -2.22
N GLY A 80 15.38 -4.45 -3.22
CA GLY A 80 16.44 -3.44 -3.44
C GLY A 80 17.63 -3.93 -4.27
N ASP A 81 17.76 -5.24 -4.52
CA ASP A 81 18.74 -5.78 -5.46
C ASP A 81 18.03 -6.48 -6.61
N ASN A 82 18.59 -6.39 -7.82
CA ASN A 82 18.04 -7.03 -9.02
C ASN A 82 16.51 -6.90 -9.20
N LEU A 83 15.97 -5.71 -8.98
CA LEU A 83 14.53 -5.44 -9.05
C LEU A 83 13.85 -5.85 -10.37
N THR A 84 14.62 -6.13 -11.41
CA THR A 84 14.13 -6.59 -12.72
C THR A 84 14.20 -8.10 -12.92
N SER A 85 14.61 -8.85 -11.90
CA SER A 85 14.58 -10.32 -11.91
C SER A 85 13.28 -10.82 -11.32
N TYR A 86 12.27 -10.99 -12.11
CA TYR A 86 10.95 -11.47 -11.66
C TYR A 86 10.90 -13.00 -11.53
N SER A 87 11.98 -13.61 -11.05
CA SER A 87 12.03 -15.04 -10.70
C SER A 87 11.99 -15.19 -9.18
N PRO A 88 11.17 -16.07 -8.62
CA PRO A 88 11.12 -16.27 -7.18
C PRO A 88 12.48 -16.70 -6.63
N GLU A 89 12.90 -16.10 -5.52
CA GLU A 89 14.19 -16.41 -4.87
C GLU A 89 14.21 -17.87 -4.40
N SER A 90 15.26 -18.60 -4.77
CA SER A 90 15.41 -20.03 -4.45
C SER A 90 15.48 -20.29 -2.94
N ARG A 91 16.13 -19.40 -2.20
CA ARG A 91 16.27 -19.47 -0.73
C ARG A 91 14.95 -19.25 0.01
N PHE A 92 13.93 -18.67 -0.63
CA PHE A 92 12.58 -18.53 -0.09
C PHE A 92 11.67 -19.70 -0.45
N GLY A 93 12.14 -20.66 -1.27
CA GLY A 93 11.38 -21.82 -1.75
C GLY A 93 11.18 -21.86 -3.26
N GLY A 94 11.67 -20.85 -3.98
CA GLY A 94 11.67 -20.79 -5.43
C GLY A 94 10.26 -20.87 -6.06
N LYS A 95 10.21 -21.21 -7.34
CA LYS A 95 8.97 -21.31 -8.12
C LYS A 95 7.94 -22.27 -7.50
N LYS A 96 8.39 -23.40 -6.92
CA LYS A 96 7.49 -24.37 -6.30
C LYS A 96 6.83 -23.80 -5.04
N GLY A 97 7.62 -23.13 -4.19
CA GLY A 97 7.14 -22.50 -2.96
C GLY A 97 6.10 -21.41 -3.24
N LEU A 98 6.40 -20.52 -4.20
CA LEU A 98 5.45 -19.47 -4.57
C LEU A 98 4.15 -20.02 -5.14
N LYS A 99 4.22 -21.05 -6.03
CA LYS A 99 3.00 -21.69 -6.56
C LYS A 99 2.14 -22.32 -5.47
N ARG A 100 2.78 -22.96 -4.48
CA ARG A 100 2.07 -23.56 -3.35
C ARG A 100 1.38 -22.49 -2.51
N LEU A 101 2.09 -21.40 -2.19
CA LEU A 101 1.53 -20.28 -1.45
C LEU A 101 0.35 -19.63 -2.21
N ASN A 102 0.45 -19.47 -3.53
CA ASN A 102 -0.65 -18.96 -4.36
C ASN A 102 -1.89 -19.87 -4.29
N SER A 103 -1.71 -21.19 -4.42
CA SER A 103 -2.82 -22.15 -4.30
C SER A 103 -3.46 -22.06 -2.93
N PHE A 104 -2.64 -22.04 -1.87
CA PHE A 104 -3.10 -21.91 -0.50
C PHE A 104 -3.90 -20.61 -0.29
N ALA A 105 -3.38 -19.48 -0.76
CA ALA A 105 -4.04 -18.18 -0.65
C ALA A 105 -5.42 -18.18 -1.34
N ALA A 106 -5.49 -18.69 -2.57
CA ALA A 106 -6.72 -18.79 -3.34
C ALA A 106 -7.78 -19.69 -2.66
N GLU A 107 -7.37 -20.86 -2.13
CA GLU A 107 -8.23 -21.79 -1.43
C GLU A 107 -8.79 -21.21 -0.11
N ASN A 108 -8.09 -20.23 0.47
CA ASN A 108 -8.47 -19.61 1.74
C ASN A 108 -9.02 -18.17 1.59
N GLY A 109 -9.34 -17.72 0.38
CA GLY A 109 -9.91 -16.40 0.14
C GLY A 109 -8.95 -15.25 0.50
N VAL A 110 -7.65 -15.50 0.45
CA VAL A 110 -6.60 -14.49 0.65
C VAL A 110 -6.18 -13.93 -0.71
N ARG A 111 -6.25 -12.62 -0.86
CA ARG A 111 -5.71 -11.95 -2.03
C ARG A 111 -4.19 -11.84 -1.90
N LEU A 112 -3.44 -12.41 -2.83
CA LEU A 112 -1.99 -12.37 -2.83
C LEU A 112 -1.47 -11.45 -3.94
N LEU A 113 -0.72 -10.42 -3.55
CA LEU A 113 -0.09 -9.44 -4.44
C LEU A 113 1.42 -9.63 -4.46
N LEU A 114 2.01 -9.63 -5.64
CA LEU A 114 3.45 -9.59 -5.82
C LEU A 114 3.90 -8.16 -6.09
N GLU A 115 4.60 -7.55 -5.14
CA GLU A 115 5.14 -6.20 -5.32
C GLU A 115 6.27 -6.21 -6.34
N ILE A 116 6.18 -5.33 -7.33
CA ILE A 116 7.24 -5.04 -8.28
C ILE A 116 7.51 -3.54 -8.32
N ASP A 117 8.77 -3.16 -8.41
CA ASP A 117 9.17 -1.78 -8.68
C ASP A 117 9.93 -1.74 -10.02
N PRO A 118 9.24 -1.44 -11.12
CA PRO A 118 9.87 -1.41 -12.43
C PRO A 118 10.61 -0.09 -12.70
N MET A 119 10.39 0.93 -11.89
CA MET A 119 10.93 2.28 -12.05
C MET A 119 12.36 2.37 -11.56
N LEU A 120 12.68 1.74 -10.44
CA LEU A 120 13.98 1.85 -9.81
C LEU A 120 14.91 0.70 -10.22
N ILE A 121 16.16 1.01 -10.55
CA ILE A 121 17.15 0.04 -11.00
C ILE A 121 18.40 0.14 -10.13
N THR A 122 18.81 -0.99 -9.54
CA THR A 122 20.12 -1.10 -8.89
C THR A 122 21.23 -1.32 -9.92
N GLY A 123 22.33 -0.62 -9.77
CA GLY A 123 23.53 -0.84 -10.62
C GLY A 123 24.10 -2.23 -10.40
N GLY A 124 24.57 -2.88 -11.46
CA GLY A 124 25.25 -4.18 -11.38
C GLY A 124 24.39 -5.40 -11.73
N THR A 125 23.14 -5.21 -12.11
CA THR A 125 22.24 -6.31 -12.47
C THR A 125 22.19 -6.57 -13.99
N GLY A 126 22.85 -7.62 -14.46
CA GLY A 126 22.71 -8.12 -15.82
C GLY A 126 23.15 -7.15 -16.92
N PHE A 127 22.37 -7.04 -17.99
CA PHE A 127 22.65 -6.15 -19.13
C PHE A 127 22.26 -4.69 -18.91
N PHE A 128 22.34 -4.19 -17.67
CA PHE A 128 22.10 -2.80 -17.36
C PHE A 128 23.27 -1.93 -17.85
N ILE A 129 22.98 -0.97 -18.71
CA ILE A 129 23.94 0.03 -19.19
C ILE A 129 23.46 1.38 -18.69
N LYS A 130 24.19 1.92 -17.70
CA LYS A 130 24.02 3.28 -17.21
C LYS A 130 23.97 4.24 -18.40
N GLY A 131 23.27 5.22 -18.52
CA GLY A 131 23.15 6.14 -19.66
C GLY A 131 22.34 5.62 -20.85
N LYS A 132 22.11 4.30 -20.97
CA LYS A 132 21.21 3.75 -21.99
C LYS A 132 19.86 3.34 -21.42
N ASN A 133 19.83 2.92 -20.16
CA ASN A 133 18.64 2.37 -19.51
C ASN A 133 18.05 3.32 -18.46
N THR A 134 18.72 4.45 -18.18
CA THR A 134 18.30 5.41 -17.17
C THR A 134 17.77 6.70 -17.79
N VAL A 135 16.94 7.38 -17.02
CA VAL A 135 16.58 8.78 -17.26
C VAL A 135 17.83 9.65 -17.11
N SER A 136 17.95 10.68 -17.94
CA SER A 136 18.99 11.70 -17.83
C SER A 136 18.40 13.06 -17.45
N ASP A 137 19.19 13.83 -16.72
CA ASP A 137 18.91 15.25 -16.44
C ASP A 137 19.26 16.14 -17.66
N GLY A 138 19.08 17.46 -17.53
CA GLY A 138 19.40 18.43 -18.57
C GLY A 138 20.88 18.54 -18.93
N ALA A 139 21.79 18.01 -18.11
CA ALA A 139 23.21 17.91 -18.37
C ALA A 139 23.62 16.56 -18.99
N GLY A 140 22.66 15.67 -19.23
CA GLY A 140 22.91 14.32 -19.76
C GLY A 140 23.40 13.33 -18.72
N SER A 141 23.37 13.67 -17.42
CA SER A 141 23.76 12.77 -16.36
C SER A 141 22.59 11.86 -15.94
N PRO A 142 22.85 10.57 -15.67
CA PRO A 142 21.80 9.67 -15.17
C PRO A 142 21.24 10.13 -13.84
N VAL A 143 19.90 10.17 -13.75
CA VAL A 143 19.19 10.52 -12.50
C VAL A 143 19.19 9.33 -11.56
N THR A 144 19.52 9.58 -10.29
CA THR A 144 19.52 8.58 -9.22
C THR A 144 18.55 8.97 -8.13
N ASP A 145 17.97 7.96 -7.49
CA ASP A 145 17.41 8.09 -6.15
C ASP A 145 18.58 8.24 -5.17
N ALA A 146 18.75 9.45 -4.63
CA ALA A 146 19.90 9.79 -3.78
C ALA A 146 19.97 8.96 -2.50
N GLU A 147 18.83 8.52 -1.97
CA GLU A 147 18.77 7.79 -0.70
C GLU A 147 19.20 6.33 -0.86
N GLN A 148 18.91 5.73 -1.99
CA GLN A 148 19.09 4.29 -2.18
C GLN A 148 20.10 3.92 -3.27
N LEU A 149 20.78 4.89 -3.87
CA LEU A 149 21.75 4.71 -4.99
C LEU A 149 21.16 3.92 -6.17
N ARG A 150 19.85 4.03 -6.39
CA ARG A 150 19.15 3.43 -7.51
C ARG A 150 18.97 4.43 -8.63
N TYR A 151 18.94 3.94 -9.86
CA TYR A 151 18.70 4.75 -11.05
C TYR A 151 17.24 4.69 -11.44
N ILE A 152 16.72 5.78 -12.00
CA ILE A 152 15.34 5.80 -12.54
C ILE A 152 15.38 5.23 -13.97
N ALA A 153 14.51 4.26 -14.24
CA ALA A 153 14.38 3.62 -15.55
C ALA A 153 13.84 4.60 -16.61
N ASN A 154 14.44 4.63 -17.79
CA ASN A 154 13.86 5.35 -18.90
C ASN A 154 12.66 4.61 -19.51
N ARG A 155 11.89 5.30 -20.37
CA ARG A 155 10.64 4.78 -20.95
C ARG A 155 10.78 3.37 -21.57
N ASN A 156 11.84 3.12 -22.31
CA ASN A 156 12.04 1.85 -23.01
C ASN A 156 12.36 0.71 -22.05
N TYR A 157 13.21 0.99 -21.06
CA TYR A 157 13.60 -0.01 -20.05
C TYR A 157 12.45 -0.31 -19.10
N LEU A 158 11.72 0.72 -18.66
CA LEU A 158 10.52 0.59 -17.84
C LEU A 158 9.47 -0.28 -18.52
N GLN A 159 9.10 0.03 -19.77
CA GLN A 159 8.13 -0.75 -20.52
C GLN A 159 8.54 -2.22 -20.64
N LYS A 160 9.82 -2.46 -20.97
CA LYS A 160 10.37 -3.81 -21.03
C LYS A 160 10.26 -4.55 -19.70
N ASN A 161 10.53 -3.86 -18.59
CA ASN A 161 10.48 -4.44 -17.25
C ASN A 161 9.06 -4.83 -16.86
N VAL A 162 8.08 -3.95 -17.03
CA VAL A 162 6.68 -4.25 -16.73
C VAL A 162 6.17 -5.43 -17.57
N LEU A 163 6.40 -5.41 -18.88
CA LEU A 163 5.98 -6.53 -19.74
C LEU A 163 6.67 -7.85 -19.38
N LYS A 164 7.93 -7.80 -18.95
CA LYS A 164 8.65 -8.97 -18.43
C LYS A 164 8.05 -9.47 -17.12
N ALA A 165 7.71 -8.55 -16.21
CA ALA A 165 7.06 -8.90 -14.96
C ALA A 165 5.73 -9.61 -15.20
N LEU A 166 4.84 -9.03 -16.00
CA LEU A 166 3.54 -9.60 -16.36
C LEU A 166 3.67 -11.02 -16.94
N LYS A 167 4.61 -11.20 -17.88
CA LYS A 167 4.86 -12.52 -18.47
C LYS A 167 5.34 -13.52 -17.43
N LYS A 168 6.25 -13.11 -16.52
CA LYS A 168 6.89 -14.01 -15.56
C LYS A 168 5.95 -14.35 -14.41
N THR A 169 5.24 -13.38 -13.87
CA THR A 169 4.31 -13.64 -12.75
C THR A 169 3.16 -14.52 -13.16
N GLY A 170 2.65 -14.38 -14.38
CA GLY A 170 1.65 -15.30 -14.95
C GLY A 170 2.08 -16.77 -15.00
N GLU A 171 3.40 -17.07 -14.98
CA GLU A 171 3.89 -18.45 -14.89
C GLU A 171 3.76 -19.07 -13.48
N TYR A 172 3.51 -18.25 -12.46
CA TYR A 172 3.54 -18.68 -11.05
C TYR A 172 2.18 -18.93 -10.43
N GLY A 173 1.12 -18.68 -11.17
CA GLY A 173 -0.27 -18.81 -10.73
C GLY A 173 -1.02 -17.47 -10.81
N SER A 174 -2.13 -17.37 -10.12
CA SER A 174 -3.06 -16.23 -10.19
C SER A 174 -2.73 -15.11 -9.17
N ALA A 175 -1.48 -14.91 -8.78
CA ALA A 175 -1.13 -13.76 -7.95
C ALA A 175 -1.29 -12.47 -8.74
N ASP A 176 -1.96 -11.52 -8.13
CA ASP A 176 -2.09 -10.17 -8.67
C ASP A 176 -0.78 -9.38 -8.52
N LEU A 177 -0.63 -8.27 -9.22
CA LEU A 177 0.54 -7.41 -9.12
C LEU A 177 0.22 -6.15 -8.33
N LEU A 178 1.15 -5.76 -7.45
CA LEU A 178 1.29 -4.41 -6.95
C LEU A 178 2.43 -3.73 -7.71
N ILE A 179 2.10 -2.68 -8.46
CA ILE A 179 3.10 -1.93 -9.23
C ILE A 179 3.46 -0.66 -8.46
N ALA A 180 4.66 -0.66 -7.88
CA ALA A 180 5.20 0.49 -7.17
C ALA A 180 5.88 1.49 -8.10
N GLY A 181 6.08 2.71 -7.60
CA GLY A 181 6.80 3.79 -8.27
C GLY A 181 5.98 4.52 -9.33
N ILE A 182 5.56 3.84 -10.38
CA ILE A 182 4.83 4.48 -11.49
C ILE A 182 3.40 4.93 -11.15
N GLY A 183 2.84 4.47 -10.04
CA GLY A 183 1.56 4.98 -9.50
C GLY A 183 1.71 6.26 -8.67
N GLU A 184 2.93 6.60 -8.26
CA GLU A 184 3.24 7.70 -7.34
C GLU A 184 3.86 8.90 -8.05
N SER A 185 4.76 8.65 -9.00
CA SER A 185 5.65 9.68 -9.52
C SER A 185 5.69 9.70 -11.05
N VAL A 186 5.46 10.87 -11.64
CA VAL A 186 5.65 11.13 -13.07
C VAL A 186 6.88 11.99 -13.27
N TYR A 187 7.76 11.54 -14.13
CA TYR A 187 9.02 12.22 -14.44
C TYR A 187 9.19 12.46 -15.96
N SER A 188 10.14 13.31 -16.31
CA SER A 188 10.59 13.52 -17.69
C SER A 188 11.93 12.81 -17.90
N ASP A 189 12.20 12.37 -19.11
CA ASP A 189 13.52 11.89 -19.54
C ASP A 189 14.12 12.91 -20.50
N LEU A 190 15.21 13.54 -20.10
CA LEU A 190 15.90 14.56 -20.91
C LEU A 190 17.09 13.98 -21.71
N SER A 191 17.16 12.64 -21.83
CA SER A 191 18.20 11.98 -22.61
C SER A 191 18.09 12.31 -24.10
N SER A 192 19.22 12.49 -24.76
CA SER A 192 19.27 12.86 -26.18
C SER A 192 18.66 11.80 -27.12
N SER A 193 18.63 10.54 -26.70
CA SER A 193 18.18 9.42 -27.53
C SER A 193 16.77 8.90 -27.21
N ASN A 194 16.24 9.20 -26.02
CA ASN A 194 14.95 8.67 -25.54
C ASN A 194 14.14 9.74 -24.80
N ALA A 195 14.31 11.01 -25.18
CA ALA A 195 13.58 12.11 -24.55
C ALA A 195 12.09 11.81 -24.48
N ALA A 196 11.51 12.09 -23.31
CA ALA A 196 10.09 11.98 -23.08
C ALA A 196 9.65 13.05 -22.09
N GLU A 197 8.62 13.79 -22.44
CA GLU A 197 8.00 14.73 -21.54
C GLU A 197 7.14 14.04 -20.48
N ARG A 198 6.80 14.73 -19.39
CA ARG A 198 5.94 14.18 -18.33
C ARG A 198 4.65 13.59 -18.86
N TYR A 199 4.01 14.27 -19.80
CA TYR A 199 2.77 13.81 -20.40
C TYR A 199 2.94 12.48 -21.15
N GLU A 200 4.03 12.33 -21.92
CA GLU A 200 4.32 11.09 -22.63
C GLU A 200 4.64 9.94 -21.67
N MET A 201 5.32 10.23 -20.57
CA MET A 201 5.57 9.25 -19.53
C MET A 201 4.27 8.85 -18.82
N GLN A 202 3.36 9.80 -18.53
CA GLN A 202 2.04 9.50 -17.98
C GLN A 202 1.24 8.59 -18.92
N GLN A 203 1.19 8.88 -20.22
CA GLN A 203 0.52 8.03 -21.20
C GLN A 203 1.11 6.61 -21.24
N LEU A 204 2.43 6.50 -21.12
CA LEU A 204 3.09 5.20 -20.99
C LEU A 204 2.61 4.46 -19.73
N PHE A 205 2.58 5.12 -18.57
CA PHE A 205 2.14 4.52 -17.31
C PHE A 205 0.69 4.02 -17.39
N GLU A 206 -0.22 4.84 -17.93
CA GLU A 206 -1.60 4.44 -18.20
C GLU A 206 -1.66 3.18 -19.06
N SER A 207 -0.88 3.12 -20.15
CA SER A 207 -0.85 1.96 -21.03
C SER A 207 -0.27 0.70 -20.36
N LEU A 208 0.61 0.87 -19.39
CA LEU A 208 1.19 -0.25 -18.63
C LEU A 208 0.22 -0.79 -17.60
N PHE A 209 -0.50 0.07 -16.89
CA PHE A 209 -1.59 -0.33 -16.00
C PHE A 209 -2.71 -1.03 -16.79
N GLU A 210 -3.13 -0.49 -17.91
CA GLU A 210 -4.14 -1.13 -18.77
C GLU A 210 -3.75 -2.55 -19.19
N LYS A 211 -2.48 -2.77 -19.55
CA LYS A 211 -1.94 -4.10 -19.91
C LYS A 211 -1.82 -5.04 -18.73
N SER A 212 -1.76 -4.53 -17.52
CA SER A 212 -1.63 -5.35 -16.31
C SER A 212 -2.96 -6.01 -15.92
N GLY A 213 -4.10 -5.51 -16.41
CA GLY A 213 -5.42 -6.09 -16.17
C GLY A 213 -6.16 -5.50 -14.97
N GLU A 214 -7.37 -5.98 -14.75
CA GLU A 214 -8.32 -5.40 -13.78
C GLU A 214 -7.96 -5.63 -12.30
N ASN A 215 -7.10 -6.61 -12.00
CA ASN A 215 -6.71 -6.95 -10.63
C ASN A 215 -5.34 -6.37 -10.25
N THR A 216 -4.97 -5.25 -10.83
CA THR A 216 -3.69 -4.59 -10.55
C THR A 216 -3.85 -3.61 -9.39
N ALA A 217 -2.93 -3.67 -8.44
CA ALA A 217 -2.78 -2.68 -7.39
C ALA A 217 -1.69 -1.67 -7.75
N ALA A 218 -1.80 -0.46 -7.25
CA ALA A 218 -0.80 0.59 -7.42
C ALA A 218 -0.34 1.16 -6.08
N SER A 219 0.92 1.52 -5.96
CA SER A 219 1.39 2.38 -4.87
C SER A 219 1.08 3.84 -5.17
N GLY A 220 0.67 4.61 -4.15
CA GLY A 220 0.46 6.05 -4.18
C GLY A 220 -0.84 6.54 -4.82
N GLY A 221 -1.32 5.90 -5.87
CA GLY A 221 -2.63 6.12 -6.47
C GLY A 221 -2.87 7.48 -7.11
N ASN A 222 -1.96 7.97 -7.94
CA ASN A 222 -2.22 9.12 -8.79
C ASN A 222 -3.41 8.88 -9.73
N LEU A 223 -4.06 9.94 -10.17
CA LEU A 223 -5.30 9.88 -10.96
C LEU A 223 -5.23 8.93 -12.18
N TYR A 224 -4.11 8.91 -12.88
CA TYR A 224 -3.91 8.05 -14.05
C TYR A 224 -3.80 6.55 -13.69
N ALA A 225 -3.48 6.21 -12.43
CA ALA A 225 -3.44 4.83 -11.94
C ALA A 225 -4.80 4.37 -11.41
N LEU A 226 -5.62 5.27 -10.86
CA LEU A 226 -6.90 4.97 -10.22
C LEU A 226 -7.87 4.18 -11.11
N LYS A 227 -7.90 4.51 -12.41
CA LYS A 227 -8.79 3.83 -13.38
C LYS A 227 -8.52 2.32 -13.51
N PHE A 228 -7.30 1.89 -13.19
CA PHE A 228 -6.82 0.54 -13.44
C PHE A 228 -6.51 -0.23 -12.15
N SER A 229 -6.72 0.42 -10.99
CA SER A 229 -6.31 -0.13 -9.69
C SER A 229 -7.49 -0.14 -8.73
N ASP A 230 -7.85 -1.32 -8.29
CA ASP A 230 -8.90 -1.53 -7.30
C ASP A 230 -8.37 -1.44 -5.86
N PHE A 231 -7.05 -1.50 -5.71
CA PHE A 231 -6.36 -1.37 -4.43
C PHE A 231 -5.16 -0.41 -4.56
N ILE A 232 -5.07 0.53 -3.61
CA ILE A 232 -3.98 1.52 -3.52
C ILE A 232 -3.16 1.25 -2.27
N ASP A 233 -1.89 0.92 -2.46
CA ASP A 233 -0.95 0.75 -1.36
C ASP A 233 -0.31 2.10 -1.00
N GLU A 234 -0.19 2.38 0.31
CA GLU A 234 0.47 3.57 0.85
C GLU A 234 -0.08 4.89 0.28
N SER A 235 -1.42 5.04 0.27
CA SER A 235 -2.02 6.32 -0.08
C SER A 235 -1.61 7.43 0.91
N PRO A 236 -1.52 8.70 0.48
CA PRO A 236 -1.08 9.78 1.37
C PRO A 236 -1.92 9.89 2.65
N GLN A 237 -1.27 9.93 3.82
CA GLN A 237 -1.88 10.23 5.11
C GLN A 237 -1.38 11.59 5.61
N GLY A 238 -2.25 12.58 5.63
CA GLY A 238 -1.87 13.93 6.02
C GLY A 238 -1.63 14.88 4.84
N THR A 239 -0.92 15.95 5.12
CA THR A 239 -0.64 17.04 4.18
C THR A 239 0.85 17.33 4.17
N SER A 240 1.28 18.31 3.37
CA SER A 240 2.67 18.78 3.31
C SER A 240 3.13 19.55 4.57
N ASP A 241 2.26 19.76 5.55
CA ASP A 241 2.51 20.57 6.76
C ASP A 241 3.06 21.97 6.44
N SER A 242 2.54 22.57 5.36
CA SER A 242 2.93 23.90 4.93
C SER A 242 2.44 24.96 5.94
N LEU A 243 3.21 26.02 6.14
CA LEU A 243 2.86 27.13 7.03
C LEU A 243 1.56 27.86 6.66
N ILE A 244 1.03 27.62 5.46
CA ILE A 244 -0.23 28.21 4.97
C ILE A 244 -1.43 27.28 5.12
N GLU A 245 -1.26 26.10 5.68
CA GLU A 245 -2.34 25.14 5.90
C GLU A 245 -2.97 25.35 7.27
N ASP A 246 -4.25 25.70 7.29
CA ASP A 246 -5.01 25.90 8.52
C ASP A 246 -5.63 24.60 9.05
N MET A 247 -5.96 23.63 8.17
CA MET A 247 -6.60 22.38 8.52
C MET A 247 -6.18 21.22 7.60
N LYS A 248 -6.05 20.02 8.17
CA LYS A 248 -5.79 18.77 7.44
C LYS A 248 -7.11 18.09 7.07
N ILE A 249 -7.40 17.99 5.80
CA ILE A 249 -8.63 17.35 5.29
C ILE A 249 -8.21 16.13 4.46
N PRO A 250 -8.80 14.93 4.68
CA PRO A 250 -8.53 13.73 3.89
C PRO A 250 -9.17 13.82 2.50
N TRP A 251 -8.80 14.85 1.73
CA TRP A 251 -9.45 15.16 0.45
C TRP A 251 -9.31 14.02 -0.55
N TYR A 252 -8.13 13.39 -0.64
CA TYR A 252 -7.89 12.25 -1.51
C TYR A 252 -8.82 11.10 -1.15
N GLN A 253 -8.87 10.73 0.12
CA GLN A 253 -9.70 9.64 0.60
C GLN A 253 -11.20 9.92 0.42
N MET A 254 -11.62 11.16 0.65
CA MET A 254 -13.00 11.58 0.34
C MET A 254 -13.35 11.41 -1.13
N VAL A 255 -12.37 11.45 -2.04
CA VAL A 255 -12.59 11.22 -3.49
C VAL A 255 -12.64 9.72 -3.81
N VAL A 256 -11.71 8.91 -3.27
CA VAL A 256 -11.51 7.53 -3.71
C VAL A 256 -12.25 6.49 -2.86
N HIS A 257 -12.59 6.81 -1.60
CA HIS A 257 -13.26 5.87 -0.69
C HIS A 257 -14.61 5.43 -1.28
N GLY A 258 -14.89 4.13 -1.20
CA GLY A 258 -16.05 3.52 -1.83
C GLY A 258 -15.88 3.13 -3.30
N SER A 259 -14.77 3.52 -3.95
CA SER A 259 -14.40 3.05 -5.29
C SER A 259 -13.16 2.15 -5.25
N SER A 260 -12.18 2.46 -4.41
CA SER A 260 -10.97 1.66 -4.23
C SER A 260 -10.70 1.45 -2.75
N SER A 261 -10.17 0.30 -2.38
CA SER A 261 -9.59 0.08 -1.05
C SER A 261 -8.15 0.61 -1.03
N TYR A 262 -7.71 1.10 0.12
CA TYR A 262 -6.36 1.66 0.24
C TYR A 262 -5.80 1.51 1.65
N THR A 263 -4.48 1.38 1.72
CA THR A 263 -3.71 1.55 2.95
C THR A 263 -3.16 2.97 3.05
N THR A 264 -2.76 3.37 4.24
CA THR A 264 -1.99 4.58 4.52
C THR A 264 -0.68 4.19 5.19
N GLU A 265 -0.35 4.75 6.35
CA GLU A 265 0.84 4.39 7.10
C GLU A 265 0.68 3.05 7.84
N THR A 266 1.79 2.32 8.02
CA THR A 266 1.79 1.03 8.70
C THR A 266 1.69 1.16 10.21
N GLY A 267 0.93 0.28 10.85
CA GLY A 267 0.70 0.32 12.29
C GLY A 267 1.95 -0.01 13.10
N ASN A 268 2.77 -0.92 12.62
CA ASN A 268 3.93 -1.39 13.40
C ASN A 268 5.19 -0.50 13.28
N SER A 269 5.18 0.51 12.44
CA SER A 269 6.19 1.58 12.43
C SER A 269 5.69 2.88 13.06
N SER A 270 4.42 2.95 13.41
CA SER A 270 3.85 4.10 14.09
C SER A 270 4.42 4.25 15.50
N TYR A 271 4.62 5.48 15.95
CA TYR A 271 4.98 5.81 17.32
C TYR A 271 3.88 5.38 18.31
N ASP A 272 2.62 5.55 17.92
CA ASP A 272 1.44 5.21 18.71
C ASP A 272 0.42 4.46 17.85
N LEU A 273 0.21 3.19 18.16
CA LEU A 273 -0.71 2.34 17.42
C LEU A 273 -2.18 2.77 17.58
N ASN A 274 -2.56 3.31 18.76
CA ASN A 274 -3.92 3.77 18.98
C ASN A 274 -4.21 5.03 18.13
N LEU A 275 -3.28 5.96 18.10
CA LEU A 275 -3.36 7.12 17.23
C LEU A 275 -3.43 6.71 15.75
N GLN A 276 -2.60 5.73 15.33
CA GLN A 276 -2.64 5.23 13.97
C GLN A 276 -3.97 4.54 13.65
N LYS A 277 -4.55 3.80 14.60
CA LYS A 277 -5.89 3.21 14.46
C LYS A 277 -6.95 4.30 14.23
N LEU A 278 -6.93 5.37 15.02
CA LEU A 278 -7.84 6.51 14.82
C LEU A 278 -7.64 7.15 13.43
N LYS A 279 -6.40 7.25 12.96
CA LYS A 279 -6.12 7.76 11.61
C LYS A 279 -6.68 6.85 10.53
N TRP A 280 -6.55 5.53 10.63
CA TRP A 280 -7.19 4.62 9.68
C TRP A 280 -8.70 4.80 9.64
N ILE A 281 -9.35 5.00 10.81
CA ILE A 281 -10.80 5.22 10.88
C ILE A 281 -11.16 6.57 10.25
N GLU A 282 -10.45 7.66 10.60
CA GLU A 282 -10.68 8.98 10.03
C GLU A 282 -10.59 9.02 8.51
N TYR A 283 -9.58 8.32 7.98
CA TYR A 283 -9.28 8.30 6.55
C TYR A 283 -10.06 7.19 5.80
N GLY A 284 -10.76 6.30 6.49
CA GLY A 284 -11.41 5.13 5.91
C GLY A 284 -10.42 4.12 5.30
N ALA A 285 -9.20 4.10 5.81
CA ALA A 285 -8.13 3.23 5.32
C ALA A 285 -8.21 1.83 5.91
N VAL A 286 -7.72 0.84 5.15
CA VAL A 286 -7.58 -0.53 5.64
C VAL A 286 -6.37 -0.63 6.58
N PRO A 287 -6.50 -1.25 7.77
CA PRO A 287 -5.37 -1.49 8.66
C PRO A 287 -4.23 -2.24 7.95
N TYR A 288 -3.01 -1.79 8.15
CA TYR A 288 -1.85 -2.24 7.41
C TYR A 288 -0.64 -2.48 8.31
N PHE A 289 0.03 -3.62 8.11
CA PHE A 289 1.22 -4.01 8.88
C PHE A 289 2.29 -4.61 7.97
N GLU A 290 3.55 -4.26 8.21
CA GLU A 290 4.70 -4.84 7.52
C GLU A 290 5.38 -5.88 8.44
N ILE A 291 5.37 -7.16 8.04
CA ILE A 291 5.63 -8.30 8.90
C ILE A 291 6.79 -9.14 8.37
N THR A 292 7.61 -9.67 9.31
CA THR A 292 8.63 -10.68 9.06
C THR A 292 8.38 -11.92 9.91
N LYS A 293 8.87 -13.09 9.48
CA LYS A 293 8.89 -14.29 10.32
C LYS A 293 10.07 -14.28 11.28
N GLU A 294 11.23 -13.88 10.76
CA GLU A 294 12.47 -13.81 11.56
C GLU A 294 12.50 -12.51 12.37
N ASN A 295 13.22 -12.54 13.49
CA ASN A 295 13.42 -11.37 14.33
C ASN A 295 14.10 -10.24 13.56
N PRO A 296 13.67 -8.97 13.73
CA PRO A 296 14.22 -7.81 13.03
C PRO A 296 15.71 -7.58 13.21
N SER A 297 16.34 -8.12 14.24
CA SER A 297 17.80 -8.06 14.42
C SER A 297 18.58 -8.65 13.24
N ALA A 298 17.96 -9.55 12.47
CA ALA A 298 18.54 -10.08 11.24
C ALA A 298 18.79 -8.98 10.18
N LEU A 299 18.08 -7.85 10.26
CA LEU A 299 18.18 -6.74 9.32
C LEU A 299 19.28 -5.72 9.67
N ARG A 300 20.02 -5.93 10.78
CA ARG A 300 21.04 -4.98 11.30
C ARG A 300 22.06 -4.56 10.25
N ASP A 301 22.55 -5.52 9.45
CA ASP A 301 23.59 -5.30 8.44
C ASP A 301 22.99 -5.02 7.05
N THR A 302 21.77 -4.50 7.00
CA THR A 302 21.07 -4.14 5.77
C THR A 302 20.71 -2.66 5.76
N ARG A 303 20.12 -2.18 4.66
CA ARG A 303 19.58 -0.81 4.55
C ARG A 303 18.17 -0.66 5.11
N TYR A 304 17.57 -1.73 5.67
CA TYR A 304 16.16 -1.78 6.09
C TYR A 304 16.02 -1.91 7.61
N THR A 305 16.79 -1.13 8.35
CA THR A 305 16.74 -1.06 9.81
C THR A 305 15.45 -0.45 10.36
N GLN A 306 14.67 0.24 9.52
CA GLN A 306 13.34 0.78 9.87
C GLN A 306 12.32 -0.32 10.20
N LEU A 307 12.54 -1.56 9.76
CA LEU A 307 11.68 -2.70 10.10
C LEU A 307 12.00 -3.31 11.48
N PHE A 308 12.39 -2.49 12.43
CA PHE A 308 12.83 -2.91 13.78
C PHE A 308 11.71 -3.54 14.63
N SER A 309 10.45 -3.37 14.25
CA SER A 309 9.27 -3.89 14.94
C SER A 309 8.35 -4.64 13.96
N SER A 310 8.84 -5.72 13.36
CA SER A 310 8.13 -6.42 12.29
C SER A 310 7.88 -7.91 12.54
N GLU A 311 8.39 -8.50 13.64
CA GLU A 311 8.23 -9.92 13.91
C GLU A 311 6.74 -10.30 14.12
N ASN A 312 6.23 -11.24 13.33
CA ASN A 312 4.83 -11.65 13.37
C ASN A 312 4.37 -12.10 14.77
N SER A 313 5.24 -12.80 15.52
CA SER A 313 4.91 -13.30 16.85
C SER A 313 4.58 -12.18 17.86
N GLU A 314 5.13 -10.98 17.66
CA GLU A 314 4.90 -9.82 18.52
C GLU A 314 3.62 -9.05 18.14
N TRP A 315 3.20 -9.18 16.87
CA TRP A 315 2.11 -8.38 16.30
C TRP A 315 0.82 -9.13 16.10
N LYS A 316 0.85 -10.46 16.00
CA LYS A 316 -0.30 -11.30 15.64
C LYS A 316 -1.55 -10.96 16.48
N GLU A 317 -1.45 -10.94 17.81
CA GLU A 317 -2.57 -10.67 18.70
C GLU A 317 -3.17 -9.27 18.44
N LYS A 318 -2.34 -8.23 18.38
CA LYS A 318 -2.77 -6.86 18.12
C LYS A 318 -3.45 -6.71 16.76
N ILE A 319 -2.93 -7.39 15.73
CA ILE A 319 -3.52 -7.39 14.39
C ILE A 319 -4.88 -8.06 14.41
N CYS A 320 -5.02 -9.20 15.11
CA CYS A 320 -6.29 -9.88 15.25
C CYS A 320 -7.35 -9.03 16.00
N ASP A 321 -6.94 -8.30 17.03
CA ASP A 321 -7.84 -7.42 17.78
C ASP A 321 -8.30 -6.25 16.91
N ILE A 322 -7.40 -5.60 16.19
CA ILE A 322 -7.74 -4.53 15.24
C ILE A 322 -8.66 -5.07 14.13
N TYR A 323 -8.36 -6.26 13.59
CA TYR A 323 -9.25 -6.90 12.62
C TYR A 323 -10.67 -7.09 13.14
N ARG A 324 -10.83 -7.61 14.36
CA ARG A 324 -12.15 -7.83 14.99
C ARG A 324 -12.89 -6.52 15.17
N GLU A 325 -12.20 -5.46 15.61
CA GLU A 325 -12.77 -4.12 15.77
C GLU A 325 -13.26 -3.56 14.44
N PHE A 326 -12.43 -3.58 13.38
CA PHE A 326 -12.76 -3.06 12.06
C PHE A 326 -13.84 -3.89 11.35
N ASN A 327 -13.81 -5.21 11.49
CA ASN A 327 -14.79 -6.09 10.87
C ASN A 327 -16.15 -6.13 11.63
N GLY A 328 -16.18 -5.72 12.89
CA GLY A 328 -17.38 -5.67 13.72
C GLY A 328 -18.01 -4.29 13.78
N THR A 329 -17.34 -3.36 14.45
CA THR A 329 -17.89 -2.04 14.76
C THR A 329 -17.89 -1.11 13.55
N LEU A 330 -16.89 -1.22 12.68
CA LEU A 330 -16.64 -0.32 11.55
C LEU A 330 -17.13 -0.86 10.21
N ASP A 331 -17.82 -2.00 10.17
CA ASP A 331 -18.41 -2.55 8.93
C ASP A 331 -19.45 -1.63 8.28
N ILE A 332 -19.88 -0.60 9.04
CA ILE A 332 -20.81 0.44 8.57
C ILE A 332 -20.16 1.53 7.73
N THR A 333 -18.84 1.54 7.60
CA THR A 333 -18.10 2.55 6.82
C THR A 333 -18.11 2.29 5.32
N ASP A 334 -18.91 1.34 4.87
CA ASP A 334 -19.12 1.09 3.46
C ASP A 334 -19.73 2.31 2.75
N GLY A 335 -19.30 2.51 1.52
CA GLY A 335 -19.74 3.62 0.69
C GLY A 335 -18.83 4.85 0.78
N PHE A 336 -19.30 5.98 0.27
CA PHE A 336 -18.47 7.16 0.15
C PHE A 336 -18.35 7.94 1.44
N ILE A 337 -17.20 8.49 1.75
CA ILE A 337 -17.05 9.56 2.75
C ILE A 337 -17.69 10.83 2.15
N ILE A 338 -18.79 11.29 2.76
CA ILE A 338 -19.54 12.44 2.27
C ILE A 338 -19.24 13.73 3.05
N LYS A 339 -18.75 13.61 4.29
CA LYS A 339 -18.40 14.77 5.12
C LYS A 339 -17.22 14.44 6.02
N HIS A 340 -16.35 15.41 6.20
CA HIS A 340 -15.29 15.45 7.21
C HIS A 340 -15.33 16.86 7.83
N GLU A 341 -15.40 16.95 9.15
CA GLU A 341 -15.58 18.19 9.88
C GLU A 341 -14.87 18.18 11.23
N TYR A 342 -14.14 19.23 11.53
CA TYR A 342 -13.62 19.48 12.88
C TYR A 342 -14.74 20.08 13.74
N LEU A 343 -15.13 19.41 14.82
CA LEU A 343 -16.18 19.83 15.74
C LEU A 343 -15.63 20.81 16.79
N ALA A 344 -14.51 20.48 17.41
CA ALA A 344 -13.82 21.31 18.38
C ALA A 344 -12.35 20.86 18.51
N GLY A 345 -11.38 21.73 18.21
CA GLY A 345 -9.97 21.39 18.27
C GLY A 345 -9.66 20.13 17.46
N ASP A 346 -9.12 19.11 18.15
CA ASP A 346 -8.75 17.82 17.57
C ASP A 346 -9.87 16.76 17.71
N VAL A 347 -11.14 17.17 17.64
CA VAL A 347 -12.30 16.27 17.53
C VAL A 347 -12.89 16.33 16.15
N VAL A 348 -12.99 15.18 15.47
CA VAL A 348 -13.35 15.08 14.07
C VAL A 348 -14.63 14.26 13.89
N LEU A 349 -15.52 14.72 13.02
CA LEU A 349 -16.69 13.99 12.56
C LEU A 349 -16.49 13.53 11.13
N VAL A 350 -16.65 12.22 10.88
CA VAL A 350 -16.68 11.63 9.54
C VAL A 350 -18.09 11.06 9.29
N LYS A 351 -18.70 11.43 8.15
CA LYS A 351 -19.99 10.90 7.72
C LYS A 351 -19.86 10.11 6.43
N TYR A 352 -20.57 8.98 6.38
CA TYR A 352 -20.64 8.09 5.24
C TYR A 352 -21.97 8.18 4.51
N GLY A 353 -21.98 7.83 3.23
CA GLY A 353 -23.19 7.77 2.41
C GLY A 353 -24.22 6.74 2.87
N SER A 354 -23.81 5.78 3.68
CA SER A 354 -24.68 4.83 4.38
C SER A 354 -25.53 5.46 5.48
N GLY A 355 -25.28 6.71 5.88
CA GLY A 355 -25.84 7.35 7.05
C GLY A 355 -25.05 7.15 8.34
N ALA A 356 -23.98 6.36 8.29
CA ALA A 356 -23.09 6.18 9.43
C ALA A 356 -22.29 7.44 9.74
N GLU A 357 -22.16 7.77 11.01
CA GLU A 357 -21.34 8.86 11.53
C GLU A 357 -20.35 8.32 12.55
N ILE A 358 -19.11 8.77 12.47
CA ILE A 358 -18.05 8.44 13.42
C ILE A 358 -17.46 9.73 13.95
N VAL A 359 -17.44 9.87 15.28
CA VAL A 359 -16.76 10.98 15.96
C VAL A 359 -15.46 10.44 16.56
N LEU A 360 -14.35 11.03 16.14
CA LEU A 360 -13.01 10.70 16.62
C LEU A 360 -12.51 11.79 17.55
N ASN A 361 -12.00 11.42 18.70
CA ASN A 361 -11.50 12.33 19.72
C ASN A 361 -10.00 12.09 19.93
N TYR A 362 -9.18 12.97 19.39
CA TYR A 362 -7.71 12.94 19.54
C TYR A 362 -7.23 13.65 20.80
N THR A 363 -8.15 14.19 21.62
CA THR A 363 -7.79 14.93 22.83
C THR A 363 -7.61 14.00 24.04
N GLY A 364 -6.86 14.45 25.04
CA GLY A 364 -6.68 13.72 26.29
C GLY A 364 -7.87 13.82 27.28
N SER A 365 -9.06 14.23 26.82
CA SER A 365 -10.26 14.33 27.67
C SER A 365 -11.51 13.94 26.90
N ASP A 366 -12.50 13.41 27.62
CA ASP A 366 -13.77 13.01 27.01
C ASP A 366 -14.48 14.19 26.34
N TYR A 367 -15.10 13.92 25.19
CA TYR A 367 -15.89 14.87 24.44
C TYR A 367 -17.37 14.46 24.40
N LEU A 368 -18.27 15.41 24.62
CA LEU A 368 -19.72 15.16 24.55
C LEU A 368 -20.27 15.56 23.19
N TYR A 369 -20.72 14.61 22.41
CA TYR A 369 -21.36 14.82 21.12
C TYR A 369 -22.80 14.32 21.14
N GLU A 370 -23.80 15.20 20.96
CA GLU A 370 -25.24 14.87 20.93
C GLU A 370 -25.72 13.98 22.09
N GLY A 371 -25.19 14.24 23.30
CA GLY A 371 -25.53 13.49 24.51
C GLY A 371 -24.80 12.15 24.67
N ARG A 372 -23.86 11.81 23.80
CA ARG A 372 -22.97 10.65 23.91
C ARG A 372 -21.56 11.09 24.26
N THR A 373 -20.94 10.34 25.16
CA THR A 373 -19.53 10.54 25.48
C THR A 373 -18.67 9.84 24.45
N VAL A 374 -17.75 10.58 23.84
CA VAL A 374 -16.64 10.07 23.03
C VAL A 374 -15.39 10.09 23.93
N PRO A 375 -14.86 8.93 24.32
CA PRO A 375 -13.75 8.90 25.26
C PRO A 375 -12.50 9.61 24.72
N ALA A 376 -11.59 9.99 25.64
CA ALA A 376 -10.30 10.53 25.29
C ALA A 376 -9.50 9.54 24.44
N GLU A 377 -8.84 10.01 23.38
CA GLU A 377 -8.00 9.20 22.47
C GLU A 377 -8.72 7.98 21.91
N ASP A 378 -10.05 8.13 21.59
CA ASP A 378 -10.90 7.06 21.10
C ASP A 378 -11.97 7.60 20.12
N TYR A 379 -12.92 6.78 19.73
CA TYR A 379 -14.00 7.14 18.83
C TYR A 379 -15.36 6.63 19.28
N ALA A 380 -16.41 7.18 18.70
CA ALA A 380 -17.78 6.69 18.87
C ALA A 380 -18.49 6.59 17.51
N VAL A 381 -19.18 5.47 17.30
CA VAL A 381 -20.05 5.27 16.14
C VAL A 381 -21.46 5.74 16.50
N ILE A 382 -22.00 6.64 15.70
CA ILE A 382 -23.33 7.20 15.83
C ILE A 382 -24.20 6.57 14.73
N LYS A 383 -25.19 5.77 15.12
CA LYS A 383 -26.16 5.16 14.18
C LYS A 383 -27.42 6.02 14.13
N GLU A 384 -27.91 6.35 12.94
CA GLU A 384 -29.24 6.95 12.80
C GLU A 384 -30.31 6.02 13.44
N GLY A 385 -31.18 6.57 14.30
CA GLY A 385 -32.32 5.87 14.88
C GLY A 385 -32.16 5.41 16.33
N GLU A 386 -31.04 5.57 17.00
CA GLU A 386 -30.91 5.28 18.43
C GLU A 386 -31.44 6.42 19.34
N ASN A 387 -31.68 7.59 18.79
CA ASN A 387 -32.19 8.76 19.52
C ASN A 387 -33.74 8.84 19.64
N GLU A 388 -34.51 8.00 18.94
CA GLU A 388 -35.98 8.05 18.99
C GLU A 388 -36.62 7.24 20.14
N LYS A 389 -35.86 6.57 21.00
CA LYS A 389 -36.39 5.75 22.08
C LYS A 389 -36.22 6.33 23.51
N LYS A 390 -35.99 7.64 23.64
CA LYS A 390 -36.00 8.30 24.94
C LYS A 390 -36.81 9.59 24.88
N ASN A 391 -38.11 9.48 24.66
CA ASN A 391 -39.12 10.45 25.08
C ASN A 391 -40.34 9.70 25.62
#